data_94303cc583b2ab0d0c9ed44dade733b8
#
_entry.id   94303cc583b2ab0d0c9ed44dade733b8
#
_cell.length_a   1.000
_cell.length_b   1.000
_cell.length_c   1.000
_cell.angle_alpha   90.00
_cell.angle_beta   90.00
_cell.angle_gamma   90.00
#
_symmetry.space_group_name_H-M   'P 1'
#
loop_
_entity.id
_entity.type
_entity.pdbx_description
1 polymer ?
#
loop_
_entity_poly.entity_id
_entity_poly.type
_entity_poly.pdbx_seq_one_letter_code
_entity_poly.pdbx_strand_id
1 'polypeptide(L)'
;MIENNIPLERHDCVNGRFYSNNDGNHKIYHPSVTTILNIVAKGEQFDRWLGDSKSYQDAMDYANNKASIGTVVHIVLEYMLQEPNLTLEIEPIIKDFNENNYYKIHKNDIKKVSKCVMGGLQFFHENEIKAEALELQLWERSLP
;
A
#
# COMPACT_ATOMS: atom_id res chain seq x y z
N MET A 1 -0.87 3.21 -26.60
CA MET A 1 0.06 4.32 -26.28
C MET A 1 -0.44 4.95 -24.99
N ILE A 2 0.28 4.80 -23.88
CA ILE A 2 -0.01 5.52 -22.64
C ILE A 2 0.59 6.91 -22.82
N GLU A 3 -0.22 7.83 -23.32
CA GLU A 3 0.19 9.22 -23.55
C GLU A 3 0.15 9.96 -22.20
N ASN A 4 1.28 10.58 -21.89
CA ASN A 4 1.48 11.60 -20.86
C ASN A 4 1.18 11.19 -19.41
N ASN A 5 2.18 10.58 -18.81
CA ASN A 5 2.27 10.45 -17.35
C ASN A 5 2.48 11.87 -16.76
N ILE A 6 1.38 12.62 -16.55
CA ILE A 6 1.43 13.86 -15.79
C ILE A 6 1.64 13.44 -14.34
N PRO A 7 2.78 13.77 -13.71
CA PRO A 7 3.03 13.37 -12.34
C PRO A 7 1.95 13.95 -11.43
N LEU A 8 1.24 13.08 -10.71
CA LEU A 8 0.27 13.48 -9.71
C LEU A 8 0.98 13.72 -8.37
N GLU A 9 0.73 14.85 -7.77
CA GLU A 9 1.21 15.13 -6.42
C GLU A 9 0.24 14.52 -5.40
N ARG A 10 0.75 13.70 -4.49
CA ARG A 10 -0.04 13.04 -3.44
C ARG A 10 -0.19 13.94 -2.22
N HIS A 11 -1.40 14.03 -1.70
CA HIS A 11 -1.77 14.77 -0.48
C HIS A 11 -2.50 13.85 0.48
N ASP A 12 -1.93 13.61 1.66
CA ASP A 12 -2.59 12.91 2.75
C ASP A 12 -3.12 13.93 3.77
N CYS A 13 -4.40 13.87 4.11
CA CYS A 13 -5.04 14.75 5.08
C CYS A 13 -6.06 13.99 5.93
N VAL A 14 -6.62 14.67 6.93
CA VAL A 14 -7.62 14.06 7.85
C VAL A 14 -8.83 13.48 7.10
N ASN A 15 -9.22 14.08 5.97
CA ASN A 15 -10.35 13.65 5.16
C ASN A 15 -10.03 12.54 4.15
N GLY A 16 -8.77 12.07 4.10
CA GLY A 16 -8.33 11.02 3.21
C GLY A 16 -7.15 11.41 2.33
N ARG A 17 -6.93 10.60 1.31
CA ARG A 17 -5.86 10.80 0.33
C ARG A 17 -6.41 11.41 -0.94
N PHE A 18 -5.74 12.45 -1.42
CA PHE A 18 -6.05 13.12 -2.69
C PHE A 18 -4.80 13.15 -3.57
N TYR A 19 -5.04 13.24 -4.86
CA TYR A 19 -4.01 13.48 -5.86
C TYR A 19 -4.31 14.77 -6.58
N SER A 20 -3.30 15.57 -6.89
CA SER A 20 -3.51 16.78 -7.66
C SER A 20 -2.67 16.81 -8.93
N ASN A 21 -3.21 17.42 -9.95
CA ASN A 21 -2.50 17.81 -11.17
C ASN A 21 -2.66 19.31 -11.39
N ASN A 22 -1.76 19.87 -12.20
CA ASN A 22 -1.87 21.25 -12.66
C ASN A 22 -2.50 21.25 -14.05
N ASP A 23 -3.64 21.91 -14.19
CA ASP A 23 -4.25 22.19 -15.49
C ASP A 23 -4.12 23.69 -15.80
N GLY A 24 -2.96 24.07 -16.35
CA GLY A 24 -2.64 25.46 -16.62
C GLY A 24 -2.54 26.30 -15.36
N ASN A 25 -3.55 27.13 -15.06
CA ASN A 25 -3.55 28.06 -13.92
C ASN A 25 -4.24 27.50 -12.67
N HIS A 26 -4.78 26.28 -12.72
CA HIS A 26 -5.55 25.71 -11.62
C HIS A 26 -4.99 24.37 -11.17
N LYS A 27 -4.95 24.17 -9.84
CA LYS A 27 -4.63 22.90 -9.22
C LYS A 27 -5.94 22.12 -9.01
N ILE A 28 -6.09 20.98 -9.67
CA ILE A 28 -7.28 20.13 -9.57
C ILE A 28 -6.97 18.98 -8.62
N TYR A 29 -7.86 18.72 -7.67
CA TYR A 29 -7.74 17.66 -6.69
C TYR A 29 -8.69 16.51 -6.99
N HIS A 30 -8.15 15.29 -6.99
CA HIS A 30 -8.89 14.04 -7.19
C HIS A 30 -8.81 13.19 -5.94
N PRO A 31 -9.94 12.74 -5.35
CA PRO A 31 -9.89 11.82 -4.23
C PRO A 31 -9.35 10.46 -4.69
N SER A 32 -8.56 9.78 -3.85
CA SER A 32 -8.16 8.41 -4.14
C SER A 32 -9.37 7.47 -4.10
N VAL A 33 -9.25 6.31 -4.77
CA VAL A 33 -10.28 5.26 -4.76
C VAL A 33 -10.60 4.86 -3.31
N THR A 34 -9.59 4.72 -2.45
CA THR A 34 -9.80 4.41 -1.02
C THR A 34 -10.53 5.50 -0.28
N THR A 35 -10.32 6.78 -0.62
CA THR A 35 -11.06 7.91 -0.04
C THR A 35 -12.53 7.84 -0.44
N ILE A 36 -12.83 7.54 -1.70
CA ILE A 36 -14.21 7.36 -2.20
C ILE A 36 -14.86 6.16 -1.51
N LEU A 37 -14.17 5.02 -1.45
CA LEU A 37 -14.69 3.80 -0.82
C LEU A 37 -14.94 3.94 0.69
N ASN A 38 -14.27 4.86 1.36
CA ASN A 38 -14.53 5.13 2.79
C ASN A 38 -15.90 5.76 3.06
N ILE A 39 -16.58 6.29 2.04
CA ILE A 39 -17.96 6.80 2.13
C ILE A 39 -18.97 5.62 2.21
N VAL A 40 -18.60 4.46 1.66
CA VAL A 40 -19.43 3.27 1.69
C VAL A 40 -19.42 2.68 3.10
N ALA A 41 -20.60 2.41 3.64
CA ALA A 41 -20.76 1.76 4.94
C ALA A 41 -19.99 0.44 4.96
N LYS A 42 -19.19 0.23 5.98
CA LYS A 42 -18.48 -1.03 6.18
C LYS A 42 -19.49 -2.12 6.54
N GLY A 43 -19.27 -3.33 6.01
CA GLY A 43 -20.22 -4.42 6.19
C GLY A 43 -20.29 -4.93 7.64
N GLU A 44 -21.36 -5.67 7.96
CA GLU A 44 -21.62 -6.25 9.29
C GLU A 44 -20.44 -7.03 9.88
N GLN A 45 -19.62 -7.67 9.04
CA GLN A 45 -18.41 -8.38 9.50
C GLN A 45 -17.37 -7.43 10.10
N PHE A 46 -17.25 -6.22 9.57
CA PHE A 46 -16.35 -5.20 10.12
C PHE A 46 -16.86 -4.70 11.48
N ASP A 47 -18.18 -4.46 11.58
CA ASP A 47 -18.80 -3.99 12.82
C ASP A 47 -18.68 -5.06 13.92
N ARG A 48 -18.85 -6.34 13.55
CA ARG A 48 -18.65 -7.48 14.47
C ARG A 48 -17.19 -7.57 14.93
N TRP A 49 -16.22 -7.51 14.00
CA TRP A 49 -14.79 -7.50 14.35
C TRP A 49 -14.45 -6.34 15.29
N LEU A 50 -15.03 -5.15 15.06
CA LEU A 50 -14.83 -3.99 15.90
C LEU A 50 -15.42 -4.21 17.30
N GLY A 51 -16.61 -4.79 17.37
CA GLY A 51 -17.31 -5.12 18.63
C GLY A 51 -16.59 -6.21 19.45
N ASP A 52 -15.91 -7.14 18.80
CA ASP A 52 -15.12 -8.20 19.46
C ASP A 52 -13.77 -7.69 20.01
N SER A 53 -13.35 -6.49 19.61
CA SER A 53 -12.13 -5.86 20.08
C SER A 53 -12.31 -5.23 21.46
N LYS A 54 -11.26 -5.20 22.28
CA LYS A 54 -11.29 -4.62 23.64
C LYS A 54 -11.65 -3.12 23.62
N SER A 55 -11.17 -2.43 22.59
CA SER A 55 -11.45 -1.01 22.34
C SER A 55 -11.30 -0.71 20.85
N TYR A 56 -11.85 0.44 20.43
CA TYR A 56 -11.62 0.96 19.08
C TYR A 56 -10.13 1.14 18.79
N GLN A 57 -9.36 1.64 19.76
CA GLN A 57 -7.92 1.85 19.61
C GLN A 57 -7.17 0.54 19.41
N ASP A 58 -7.49 -0.50 20.21
CA ASP A 58 -6.87 -1.84 20.03
C ASP A 58 -7.15 -2.41 18.64
N ALA A 59 -8.38 -2.25 18.14
CA ALA A 59 -8.74 -2.67 16.80
C ALA A 59 -7.92 -1.92 15.73
N MET A 60 -7.78 -0.60 15.86
CA MET A 60 -7.01 0.21 14.93
C MET A 60 -5.52 -0.10 15.00
N ASP A 61 -4.95 -0.28 16.17
CA ASP A 61 -3.54 -0.63 16.35
C ASP A 61 -3.23 -2.01 15.74
N TYR A 62 -4.15 -2.97 15.90
CA TYR A 62 -4.04 -4.26 15.24
C TYR A 62 -4.07 -4.12 13.72
N ALA A 63 -5.04 -3.38 13.18
CA ALA A 63 -5.17 -3.15 11.74
C ALA A 63 -3.94 -2.45 11.16
N ASN A 64 -3.44 -1.40 11.82
CA ASN A 64 -2.26 -0.65 11.41
C ASN A 64 -0.99 -1.51 11.46
N ASN A 65 -0.83 -2.36 12.47
CA ASN A 65 0.28 -3.31 12.52
C ASN A 65 0.24 -4.28 11.33
N LYS A 66 -0.96 -4.78 10.95
CA LYS A 66 -1.10 -5.63 9.77
C LYS A 66 -0.83 -4.88 8.47
N ALA A 67 -1.26 -3.63 8.38
CA ALA A 67 -0.95 -2.76 7.25
C ALA A 67 0.57 -2.53 7.09
N SER A 68 1.29 -2.33 8.20
CA SER A 68 2.76 -2.20 8.19
C SER A 68 3.45 -3.45 7.63
N ILE A 69 2.99 -4.64 8.00
CA ILE A 69 3.50 -5.91 7.44
C ILE A 69 3.26 -5.92 5.93
N GLY A 70 2.05 -5.59 5.48
CA GLY A 70 1.71 -5.51 4.05
C GLY A 70 2.59 -4.52 3.29
N THR A 71 2.84 -3.34 3.87
CA THR A 71 3.70 -2.32 3.26
C THR A 71 5.13 -2.83 3.06
N VAL A 72 5.72 -3.50 4.06
CA VAL A 72 7.09 -4.05 3.90
C VAL A 72 7.11 -5.19 2.88
N VAL A 73 6.11 -6.06 2.86
CA VAL A 73 6.00 -7.11 1.83
C VAL A 73 5.96 -6.48 0.44
N HIS A 74 5.17 -5.41 0.25
CA HIS A 74 5.09 -4.69 -1.02
C HIS A 74 6.44 -4.10 -1.43
N ILE A 75 7.12 -3.39 -0.53
CA ILE A 75 8.46 -2.82 -0.78
C ILE A 75 9.46 -3.91 -1.20
N VAL A 76 9.49 -5.05 -0.50
CA VAL A 76 10.40 -6.14 -0.82
C VAL A 76 10.11 -6.75 -2.19
N LEU A 77 8.83 -7.01 -2.48
CA LEU A 77 8.42 -7.56 -3.78
C LEU A 77 8.71 -6.58 -4.93
N GLU A 78 8.53 -5.28 -4.72
CA GLU A 78 8.86 -4.25 -5.68
C GLU A 78 10.36 -4.25 -6.01
N TYR A 79 11.24 -4.26 -5.01
CA TYR A 79 12.68 -4.37 -5.22
C TYR A 79 13.07 -5.64 -5.99
N MET A 80 12.47 -6.78 -5.66
CA MET A 80 12.77 -8.05 -6.32
C MET A 80 12.26 -8.10 -7.77
N LEU A 81 11.20 -7.37 -8.10
CA LEU A 81 10.73 -7.23 -9.47
C LEU A 81 11.60 -6.29 -10.30
N GLN A 82 12.17 -5.25 -9.68
CA GLN A 82 13.11 -4.34 -10.36
C GLN A 82 14.44 -5.00 -10.64
N GLU A 83 14.95 -5.78 -9.68
CA GLU A 83 16.25 -6.45 -9.76
C GLU A 83 16.14 -7.95 -9.43
N PRO A 84 15.68 -8.79 -10.37
CA PRO A 84 15.39 -10.21 -10.12
C PRO A 84 16.60 -11.06 -9.67
N ASN A 85 17.82 -10.58 -9.89
CA ASN A 85 19.06 -11.27 -9.50
C ASN A 85 19.62 -10.80 -8.14
N LEU A 86 18.96 -9.85 -7.50
CA LEU A 86 19.40 -9.33 -6.21
C LEU A 86 19.06 -10.31 -5.09
N THR A 87 20.06 -10.71 -4.31
CA THR A 87 19.84 -11.41 -3.03
C THR A 87 19.48 -10.36 -1.99
N LEU A 88 18.19 -10.20 -1.71
CA LEU A 88 17.70 -9.18 -0.80
C LEU A 88 17.57 -9.75 0.62
N GLU A 89 18.23 -9.10 1.58
CA GLU A 89 18.02 -9.35 2.99
C GLU A 89 16.82 -8.54 3.49
N ILE A 90 15.85 -9.19 4.13
CA ILE A 90 14.60 -8.56 4.59
C ILE A 90 14.83 -7.74 5.88
N GLU A 91 15.75 -8.18 6.73
CA GLU A 91 16.02 -7.53 8.01
C GLU A 91 16.43 -6.05 7.90
N PRO A 92 17.34 -5.64 7.00
CA PRO A 92 17.70 -4.23 6.82
C PRO A 92 16.49 -3.37 6.42
N ILE A 93 15.61 -3.88 5.55
CA ILE A 93 14.42 -3.17 5.12
C ILE A 93 13.44 -2.99 6.28
N ILE A 94 13.23 -4.03 7.09
CA ILE A 94 12.39 -3.94 8.29
C ILE A 94 12.99 -2.94 9.28
N LYS A 95 14.30 -2.90 9.43
CA LYS A 95 14.98 -1.96 10.32
C LYS A 95 14.74 -0.53 9.87
N ASP A 96 15.00 -0.22 8.60
CA ASP A 96 14.76 1.10 8.01
C ASP A 96 13.29 1.50 8.13
N PHE A 97 12.37 0.60 7.78
CA PHE A 97 10.94 0.82 7.96
C PHE A 97 10.60 1.17 9.42
N ASN A 98 11.14 0.43 10.37
CA ASN A 98 10.89 0.64 11.80
C ASN A 98 11.49 1.96 12.32
N GLU A 99 12.57 2.46 11.74
CA GLU A 99 13.15 3.75 12.10
C GLU A 99 12.26 4.91 11.66
N ASN A 100 11.59 4.77 10.51
CA ASN A 100 10.84 5.83 9.84
C ASN A 100 9.32 5.80 10.07
N ASN A 101 8.77 4.77 10.73
CA ASN A 101 7.32 4.61 10.90
C ASN A 101 6.93 4.45 12.36
N TYR A 102 5.70 4.91 12.69
CA TYR A 102 5.15 4.79 14.06
C TYR A 102 4.82 3.34 14.40
N TYR A 103 4.09 2.64 13.52
CA TYR A 103 3.75 1.23 13.72
C TYR A 103 4.91 0.34 13.27
N LYS A 104 5.50 -0.35 14.25
CA LYS A 104 6.72 -1.15 14.06
C LYS A 104 6.38 -2.60 13.73
N ILE A 105 7.23 -3.23 12.93
CA ILE A 105 7.21 -4.68 12.74
C ILE A 105 7.98 -5.35 13.87
N HIS A 106 7.30 -6.20 14.62
CA HIS A 106 7.90 -6.94 15.73
C HIS A 106 8.66 -8.17 15.23
N LYS A 107 9.66 -8.63 16.03
CA LYS A 107 10.47 -9.81 15.70
C LYS A 107 9.62 -11.05 15.36
N ASN A 108 8.49 -11.22 16.04
CA ASN A 108 7.59 -12.35 15.80
C ASN A 108 6.88 -12.29 14.45
N ASP A 109 6.80 -11.11 13.83
CA ASP A 109 6.13 -10.90 12.54
C ASP A 109 7.11 -11.00 11.35
N ILE A 110 8.43 -10.99 11.58
CA ILE A 110 9.44 -11.14 10.51
C ILE A 110 9.21 -12.43 9.71
N LYS A 111 8.91 -13.55 10.38
CA LYS A 111 8.58 -14.80 9.72
C LYS A 111 7.33 -14.71 8.84
N LYS A 112 6.36 -13.86 9.20
CA LYS A 112 5.16 -13.62 8.38
C LYS A 112 5.50 -12.82 7.14
N VAL A 113 6.31 -11.76 7.28
CA VAL A 113 6.83 -11.00 6.14
C VAL A 113 7.53 -11.94 5.16
N SER A 114 8.50 -12.75 5.64
CA SER A 114 9.22 -13.70 4.79
C SER A 114 8.30 -14.68 4.07
N LYS A 115 7.30 -15.24 4.78
CA LYS A 115 6.33 -16.15 4.15
C LYS A 115 5.49 -15.46 3.07
N CYS A 116 5.03 -14.24 3.32
CA CYS A 116 4.25 -13.48 2.34
C CYS A 116 5.09 -13.14 1.10
N VAL A 117 6.34 -12.72 1.30
CA VAL A 117 7.28 -12.44 0.20
C VAL A 117 7.52 -13.70 -0.64
N MET A 118 7.82 -14.83 0.00
CA MET A 118 8.03 -16.10 -0.70
C MET A 118 6.78 -16.54 -1.48
N GLY A 119 5.59 -16.40 -0.89
CA GLY A 119 4.34 -16.70 -1.58
C GLY A 119 4.10 -15.78 -2.78
N GLY A 120 4.41 -14.48 -2.67
CA GLY A 120 4.34 -13.53 -3.78
C GLY A 120 5.31 -13.88 -4.91
N LEU A 121 6.55 -14.18 -4.60
CA LEU A 121 7.56 -14.60 -5.58
C LEU A 121 7.19 -15.91 -6.28
N GLN A 122 6.68 -16.88 -5.53
CA GLN A 122 6.19 -18.14 -6.09
C GLN A 122 5.04 -17.87 -7.07
N PHE A 123 4.07 -17.02 -6.69
CA PHE A 123 2.97 -16.64 -7.56
C PHE A 123 3.45 -15.96 -8.85
N PHE A 124 4.44 -15.05 -8.76
CA PHE A 124 5.00 -14.38 -9.94
C PHE A 124 5.70 -15.38 -10.87
N HIS A 125 6.45 -16.32 -10.29
CA HIS A 125 7.13 -17.35 -11.06
C HIS A 125 6.15 -18.32 -11.74
N GLU A 126 5.16 -18.83 -11.01
CA GLU A 126 4.18 -19.80 -11.52
C GLU A 126 3.27 -19.21 -12.62
N ASN A 127 3.03 -17.90 -12.58
CA ASN A 127 2.19 -17.20 -13.54
C ASN A 127 2.99 -16.39 -14.58
N GLU A 128 4.31 -16.54 -14.63
CA GLU A 128 5.21 -15.84 -15.56
C GLU A 128 5.01 -14.32 -15.57
N ILE A 129 4.69 -13.73 -14.37
CA ILE A 129 4.40 -12.32 -14.24
C ILE A 129 5.70 -11.52 -14.42
N LYS A 130 5.66 -10.54 -15.34
CA LYS A 130 6.71 -9.57 -15.58
C LYS A 130 6.20 -8.17 -15.27
N ALA A 131 6.96 -7.40 -14.52
CA ALA A 131 6.61 -6.01 -14.24
C ALA A 131 6.92 -5.16 -15.49
N GLU A 132 5.90 -4.51 -16.04
CA GLU A 132 6.04 -3.48 -17.09
C GLU A 132 6.20 -2.09 -16.47
N ALA A 133 5.52 -1.85 -15.34
CA ALA A 133 5.64 -0.65 -14.54
C ALA A 133 5.32 -0.96 -13.08
N LEU A 134 5.98 -0.27 -12.15
CA LEU A 134 5.76 -0.37 -10.72
C LEU A 134 5.25 0.96 -10.20
N GLU A 135 4.30 0.93 -9.25
CA GLU A 135 3.68 2.12 -8.64
C GLU A 135 3.10 3.11 -9.67
N LEU A 136 2.51 2.59 -10.77
CA LEU A 136 1.91 3.42 -11.80
C LEU A 136 0.62 4.07 -11.29
N GLN A 137 0.60 5.40 -11.28
CA GLN A 137 -0.61 6.16 -10.98
C GLN A 137 -1.45 6.30 -12.25
N LEU A 138 -2.60 5.63 -12.26
CA LEU A 138 -3.56 5.68 -13.36
C LEU A 138 -4.70 6.64 -13.02
N TRP A 139 -5.02 7.55 -13.94
CA TRP A 139 -6.22 8.39 -13.88
C TRP A 139 -6.76 8.66 -15.29
N GLU A 140 -8.06 8.80 -15.38
CA GLU A 140 -8.71 9.08 -16.65
C GLU A 140 -9.38 10.46 -16.62
N ARG A 141 -9.14 11.26 -17.67
CA ARG A 141 -9.67 12.62 -17.82
C ARG A 141 -11.14 12.66 -18.25
N SER A 142 -11.67 11.54 -18.72
CA SER A 142 -12.94 11.45 -19.45
C SER A 142 -14.11 10.91 -18.65
N LEU A 143 -14.23 11.28 -17.39
CA LEU A 143 -15.52 11.15 -16.70
C LEU A 143 -16.30 12.46 -16.91
N PRO A 144 -17.52 12.39 -17.51
CA PRO A 144 -18.32 13.57 -17.72
C PRO A 144 -18.79 14.21 -16.42
#